data_0acaaa7b4428ae84be75f1ef4982ebac
#
_entry.id   0acaaa7b4428ae84be75f1ef4982ebac
#
_cell.length_a   1.000
_cell.length_b   1.000
_cell.length_c   1.000
_cell.angle_alpha   90.00
_cell.angle_beta   90.00
_cell.angle_gamma   90.00
#
_symmetry.space_group_name_H-M   'P 1'
#
loop_
_entity.id
_entity.type
_entity.pdbx_description
1 polymer ?
#
loop_
_entity_poly.entity_id
_entity_poly.type
_entity_poly.pdbx_seq_one_letter_code
_entity_poly.pdbx_strand_id
1 'polypeptide(L)'
;KVSIDSEMAQQETFAPILYLMKYSGTVENAIDIQNDVNQGLSSAIMTQNLQEAEAFLAHWGSDCGIANVNIGTSGAEIGGAFGGEKDTGGGRESGSDAWKVYMRRQTNTINYSDDLPLAQGIKFDF
;
A
#
# COMPACT_ATOMS: atom_id res chain seq x y z
N LYS A 1 5.25 24.86 11.57
CA LYS A 1 3.89 24.31 11.67
C LYS A 1 3.10 24.75 10.45
N VAL A 2 2.33 23.84 9.90
CA VAL A 2 1.47 24.09 8.76
C VAL A 2 0.03 23.70 9.08
N SER A 3 -0.92 24.25 8.35
CA SER A 3 -2.32 23.80 8.38
C SER A 3 -2.43 22.44 7.70
N ILE A 4 -3.43 21.64 8.09
CA ILE A 4 -3.81 20.38 7.41
C ILE A 4 -4.16 20.66 5.95
N ASP A 5 -4.83 21.79 5.68
CA ASP A 5 -5.25 22.19 4.33
C ASP A 5 -4.13 22.88 3.52
N SER A 6 -2.87 22.79 3.99
CA SER A 6 -1.76 23.45 3.30
C SER A 6 -1.41 22.69 2.02
N GLU A 7 -1.59 23.33 0.88
CA GLU A 7 -1.22 22.80 -0.43
C GLU A 7 0.27 22.35 -0.47
N MET A 8 1.13 23.08 0.23
CA MET A 8 2.54 22.74 0.36
C MET A 8 2.77 21.39 1.07
N ALA A 9 1.92 21.03 2.04
CA ALA A 9 2.02 19.76 2.76
C ALA A 9 1.46 18.58 1.96
N GLN A 10 0.67 18.86 0.92
CA GLN A 10 0.11 17.87 0.01
C GLN A 10 1.05 17.53 -1.15
N GLN A 11 2.11 18.29 -1.34
CA GLN A 11 3.08 18.07 -2.42
C GLN A 11 4.33 17.38 -1.90
N GLU A 12 4.85 16.46 -2.70
CA GLU A 12 6.13 15.83 -2.41
C GLU A 12 7.26 16.86 -2.47
N THR A 13 8.05 16.97 -1.39
CA THR A 13 9.16 17.91 -1.27
C THR A 13 10.47 17.16 -1.05
N PHE A 14 11.28 17.02 -2.10
CA PHE A 14 12.61 16.41 -2.02
C PHE A 14 13.62 17.34 -1.33
N ALA A 15 13.43 17.59 -0.04
CA ALA A 15 14.31 18.44 0.78
C ALA A 15 14.22 18.02 2.25
N PRO A 16 15.21 18.36 3.09
CA PRO A 16 15.19 18.08 4.53
C PRO A 16 14.21 19.03 5.26
N ILE A 17 12.94 18.97 4.90
CA ILE A 17 11.87 19.79 5.47
C ILE A 17 10.91 18.87 6.20
N LEU A 18 10.60 19.22 7.47
CA LEU A 18 9.61 18.53 8.28
C LEU A 18 8.38 19.44 8.47
N TYR A 19 7.24 19.01 7.98
CA TYR A 19 5.95 19.64 8.23
C TYR A 19 5.36 19.12 9.54
N LEU A 20 4.99 20.03 10.44
CA LEU A 20 4.35 19.69 11.71
C LEU A 20 2.90 20.19 11.67
N MET A 21 1.98 19.25 11.72
CA MET A 21 0.54 19.49 11.79
C MET A 21 0.00 19.02 13.12
N LYS A 22 -1.01 19.70 13.64
CA LYS A 22 -1.76 19.25 14.80
C LYS A 22 -3.06 18.63 14.33
N TYR A 23 -3.41 17.51 14.90
CA TYR A 23 -4.75 16.96 14.80
C TYR A 23 -5.46 17.00 16.15
N SER A 24 -6.76 16.75 16.16
CA SER A 24 -7.61 16.61 17.35
C SER A 24 -8.50 15.38 17.20
N GLY A 25 -9.00 14.88 18.30
CA GLY A 25 -9.83 13.68 18.31
C GLY A 25 -9.00 12.42 18.52
N THR A 26 -9.37 11.35 17.85
CA THR A 26 -8.77 10.01 17.99
C THR A 26 -7.64 9.77 16.99
N VAL A 27 -6.99 8.60 17.08
CA VAL A 27 -5.93 8.21 16.14
C VAL A 27 -6.46 8.08 14.71
N GLU A 28 -7.71 7.71 14.52
CA GLU A 28 -8.35 7.62 13.21
C GLU A 28 -8.30 8.96 12.47
N ASN A 29 -8.50 10.07 13.17
CA ASN A 29 -8.39 11.41 12.57
C ASN A 29 -6.96 11.70 12.07
N ALA A 30 -5.95 11.20 12.77
CA ALA A 30 -4.55 11.34 12.32
C ALA A 30 -4.26 10.45 11.11
N ILE A 31 -4.84 9.24 11.08
CA ILE A 31 -4.75 8.30 9.96
C ILE A 31 -5.41 8.90 8.71
N ASP A 32 -6.60 9.47 8.84
CA ASP A 32 -7.31 10.12 7.75
C ASP A 32 -6.49 11.26 7.14
N ILE A 33 -5.90 12.13 7.99
CA ILE A 33 -5.03 13.22 7.55
C ILE A 33 -3.78 12.69 6.83
N GLN A 34 -3.17 11.64 7.38
CA GLN A 34 -2.01 11.01 6.76
C GLN A 34 -2.34 10.39 5.41
N ASN A 35 -3.52 9.78 5.30
CA ASN A 35 -3.95 9.13 4.07
C ASN A 35 -4.43 10.10 2.99
N ASP A 36 -4.74 11.34 3.35
CA ASP A 36 -5.23 12.39 2.44
C ASP A 36 -4.12 13.06 1.62
N VAL A 37 -3.18 12.25 1.13
CA VAL A 37 -2.13 12.66 0.18
C VAL A 37 -2.01 11.63 -0.92
N ASN A 38 -1.46 12.02 -2.06
CA ASN A 38 -1.32 11.12 -3.22
C ASN A 38 -0.19 10.10 -3.06
N GLN A 39 0.72 10.29 -2.13
CA GLN A 39 1.84 9.39 -1.88
C GLN A 39 1.50 8.39 -0.79
N GLY A 40 2.07 7.18 -0.89
CA GLY A 40 1.84 6.11 0.08
C GLY A 40 3.03 5.15 0.18
N LEU A 41 4.25 5.68 0.25
CA LEU A 41 5.45 4.83 0.32
C LEU A 41 5.65 4.28 1.73
N SER A 42 5.81 5.16 2.72
CA SER A 42 6.21 4.77 4.07
C SER A 42 5.59 5.68 5.13
N SER A 43 5.18 5.08 6.22
CA SER A 43 4.55 5.74 7.35
C SER A 43 5.00 5.15 8.68
N ALA A 44 4.82 5.88 9.76
CA ALA A 44 5.09 5.37 11.11
C ALA A 44 4.17 6.03 12.13
N ILE A 45 3.82 5.26 13.16
CA ILE A 45 3.16 5.75 14.37
C ILE A 45 4.08 5.58 15.57
N MET A 46 4.13 6.58 16.44
CA MET A 46 4.84 6.53 17.72
C MET A 46 3.79 6.52 18.84
N THR A 47 3.55 5.36 19.43
CA THR A 47 2.52 5.18 20.47
C THR A 47 2.88 4.05 21.42
N GLN A 48 2.40 4.15 22.65
CA GLN A 48 2.41 3.08 23.64
C GLN A 48 1.03 2.42 23.80
N ASN A 49 0.04 2.90 23.06
CA ASN A 49 -1.31 2.35 23.06
C ASN A 49 -1.43 1.26 22.00
N LEU A 50 -1.65 0.02 22.43
CA LEU A 50 -1.78 -1.12 21.54
C LEU A 50 -2.96 -0.96 20.56
N GLN A 51 -4.08 -0.39 21.00
CA GLN A 51 -5.25 -0.19 20.14
C GLN A 51 -4.97 0.80 19.02
N GLU A 52 -4.21 1.86 19.29
CA GLU A 52 -3.79 2.82 18.26
C GLU A 52 -2.82 2.16 17.24
N ALA A 53 -1.90 1.32 17.73
CA ALA A 53 -0.99 0.60 16.87
C ALA A 53 -1.74 -0.37 15.95
N GLU A 54 -2.69 -1.14 16.49
CA GLU A 54 -3.53 -2.07 15.73
C GLU A 54 -4.42 -1.32 14.72
N ALA A 55 -5.01 -0.20 15.10
CA ALA A 55 -5.79 0.65 14.20
C ALA A 55 -4.95 1.16 13.04
N PHE A 56 -3.73 1.61 13.32
CA PHE A 56 -2.79 2.09 12.30
C PHE A 56 -2.36 1.00 11.31
N LEU A 57 -2.19 -0.24 11.77
CA LEU A 57 -1.78 -1.38 10.94
C LEU A 57 -2.96 -2.12 10.29
N ALA A 58 -4.20 -1.80 10.64
CA ALA A 58 -5.38 -2.42 10.06
C ALA A 58 -5.50 -2.13 8.55
N HIS A 59 -6.27 -2.95 7.83
CA HIS A 59 -6.51 -2.77 6.40
C HIS A 59 -7.17 -1.44 6.02
N TRP A 60 -7.79 -0.77 6.97
CA TRP A 60 -8.37 0.57 6.87
C TRP A 60 -7.48 1.64 7.52
N GLY A 61 -6.33 1.25 8.07
CA GLY A 61 -5.39 2.15 8.72
C GLY A 61 -4.50 2.89 7.73
N SER A 62 -3.19 2.81 7.91
CA SER A 62 -2.24 3.51 7.04
C SER A 62 -2.25 2.98 5.61
N ASP A 63 -2.54 3.85 4.65
CA ASP A 63 -2.51 3.55 3.20
C ASP A 63 -1.10 3.75 2.63
N CYS A 64 -0.15 3.01 3.19
CA CYS A 64 1.25 3.01 2.76
C CYS A 64 1.76 1.58 2.58
N GLY A 65 2.71 1.41 1.68
CA GLY A 65 3.37 0.12 1.47
C GLY A 65 4.22 -0.34 2.66
N ILE A 66 4.69 0.62 3.47
CA ILE A 66 5.41 0.38 4.72
C ILE A 66 4.69 1.14 5.83
N ALA A 67 4.27 0.42 6.86
CA ALA A 67 3.65 0.98 8.06
C ALA A 67 4.40 0.46 9.29
N ASN A 68 5.05 1.36 10.00
CA ASN A 68 5.91 1.02 11.13
C ASN A 68 5.29 1.51 12.45
N VAL A 69 5.58 0.80 13.54
CA VAL A 69 5.22 1.21 14.90
C VAL A 69 6.48 1.40 15.72
N ASN A 70 6.63 2.58 16.32
CA ASN A 70 7.75 2.96 17.18
C ASN A 70 9.14 2.86 16.54
N ILE A 71 9.18 2.95 15.21
CA ILE A 71 10.40 3.04 14.41
C ILE A 71 10.18 4.03 13.28
N GLY A 72 11.22 4.64 12.76
CA GLY A 72 11.12 5.64 11.69
C GLY A 72 10.69 5.05 10.34
N THR A 73 10.39 5.93 9.39
CA THR A 73 9.94 5.59 8.05
C THR A 73 11.07 5.26 7.08
N SER A 74 12.32 5.46 7.48
CA SER A 74 13.49 5.24 6.63
C SER A 74 13.96 3.80 6.68
N GLY A 75 14.12 3.21 5.49
CA GLY A 75 14.62 1.86 5.34
C GLY A 75 13.56 0.78 5.58
N ALA A 76 13.71 -0.29 4.87
CA ALA A 76 12.99 -1.53 5.09
C ALA A 76 14.00 -2.64 5.36
N GLU A 77 13.67 -3.56 6.25
CA GLU A 77 14.49 -4.75 6.46
C GLU A 77 14.53 -5.59 5.18
N ILE A 78 15.71 -6.12 4.85
CA ILE A 78 15.86 -7.13 3.81
C ILE A 78 14.98 -8.32 4.16
N GLY A 79 14.15 -8.73 3.23
CA GLY A 79 13.13 -9.75 3.47
C GLY A 79 11.73 -9.17 3.64
N GLY A 80 11.61 -7.89 3.98
CA GLY A 80 10.38 -7.13 3.86
C GLY A 80 10.14 -6.64 2.43
N ALA A 81 8.91 -6.74 1.95
CA ALA A 81 8.54 -6.25 0.64
C ALA A 81 8.57 -4.72 0.62
N PHE A 82 9.43 -4.13 -0.21
CA PHE A 82 9.55 -2.68 -0.36
C PHE A 82 8.73 -2.17 -1.55
N GLY A 83 7.94 -1.18 -1.32
CA GLY A 83 7.14 -0.50 -2.34
C GLY A 83 6.02 0.32 -1.71
N GLY A 84 5.30 1.06 -2.53
CA GLY A 84 4.28 2.01 -2.09
C GLY A 84 2.89 1.69 -2.61
N GLU A 85 1.97 2.49 -2.13
CA GLU A 85 0.58 2.56 -2.58
C GLU A 85 0.34 3.89 -3.31
N LYS A 86 -0.81 4.08 -3.89
CA LYS A 86 -1.24 5.29 -4.59
C LYS A 86 -0.22 5.71 -5.68
N ASP A 87 0.15 6.97 -5.76
CA ASP A 87 1.08 7.49 -6.78
C ASP A 87 2.52 6.96 -6.62
N THR A 88 2.87 6.37 -5.47
CA THR A 88 4.16 5.70 -5.28
C THR A 88 4.20 4.29 -5.88
N GLY A 89 3.11 3.84 -6.49
CA GLY A 89 3.01 2.58 -7.21
C GLY A 89 2.63 1.40 -6.34
N GLY A 90 2.05 0.38 -6.94
CA GLY A 90 1.57 -0.84 -6.24
C GLY A 90 2.51 -2.04 -6.33
N GLY A 91 3.70 -1.89 -6.88
CA GLY A 91 4.71 -2.95 -6.95
C GLY A 91 5.42 -3.16 -5.64
N ARG A 92 6.05 -4.31 -5.51
CA ARG A 92 6.94 -4.59 -4.38
C ARG A 92 8.23 -5.20 -4.90
N GLU A 93 9.35 -4.80 -4.31
CA GLU A 93 10.65 -5.41 -4.50
C GLU A 93 11.20 -5.90 -3.16
N SER A 94 12.16 -6.79 -3.18
CA SER A 94 12.65 -7.50 -2.00
C SER A 94 11.56 -8.30 -1.28
N GLY A 95 11.98 -9.19 -0.39
CA GLY A 95 11.05 -9.97 0.42
C GLY A 95 10.39 -11.13 -0.32
N SER A 96 9.68 -11.91 0.43
CA SER A 96 9.17 -13.27 0.20
C SER A 96 8.79 -13.65 -1.24
N ASP A 97 7.85 -12.96 -1.84
CA ASP A 97 7.30 -13.29 -3.17
C ASP A 97 7.54 -12.22 -4.23
N ALA A 98 8.41 -11.24 -3.94
CA ALA A 98 8.73 -10.15 -4.87
C ALA A 98 9.26 -10.65 -6.23
N TRP A 99 9.90 -11.83 -6.26
CA TRP A 99 10.36 -12.46 -7.49
C TRP A 99 9.24 -12.70 -8.50
N LYS A 100 7.98 -12.83 -8.05
CA LYS A 100 6.81 -13.04 -8.92
C LYS A 100 6.55 -11.87 -9.87
N VAL A 101 6.91 -10.65 -9.49
CA VAL A 101 6.71 -9.47 -10.35
C VAL A 101 7.61 -9.48 -11.58
N TYR A 102 8.71 -10.22 -11.53
CA TYR A 102 9.63 -10.42 -12.65
C TYR A 102 9.20 -11.57 -13.57
N MET A 103 8.13 -12.29 -13.21
CA MET A 103 7.63 -13.43 -13.95
C MET A 103 6.38 -13.05 -14.74
N ARG A 104 6.32 -13.50 -16.00
CA ARG A 104 5.11 -13.37 -16.81
C ARG A 104 4.09 -14.43 -16.36
N ARG A 105 2.94 -13.98 -15.91
CA ARG A 105 1.80 -14.86 -15.66
C ARG A 105 1.05 -15.11 -16.95
N GLN A 106 0.79 -16.38 -17.26
CA GLN A 106 0.01 -16.78 -18.41
C GLN A 106 -0.79 -18.05 -18.06
N THR A 107 -2.06 -18.02 -18.35
CA THR A 107 -2.91 -19.22 -18.30
C THR A 107 -2.93 -19.85 -19.68
N ASN A 108 -2.67 -21.14 -19.75
CA ASN A 108 -2.69 -21.92 -20.98
C ASN A 108 -3.66 -23.08 -20.82
N THR A 109 -4.46 -23.28 -21.82
CA THR A 109 -5.31 -24.47 -21.96
C THR A 109 -5.04 -25.09 -23.32
N ILE A 110 -4.73 -26.38 -23.33
CA ILE A 110 -4.46 -27.12 -24.56
C ILE A 110 -5.52 -28.20 -24.69
N ASN A 111 -6.27 -28.16 -25.78
CA ASN A 111 -7.18 -29.22 -26.13
C ASN A 111 -6.47 -30.20 -27.08
N TYR A 112 -6.39 -31.46 -26.68
CA TYR A 112 -5.78 -32.54 -27.44
C TYR A 112 -6.82 -33.40 -28.21
N SER A 113 -8.11 -33.05 -28.12
CA SER A 113 -9.18 -33.74 -28.85
C SER A 113 -9.57 -32.96 -30.11
N ASP A 114 -10.27 -33.64 -31.03
CA ASP A 114 -10.86 -33.01 -32.19
C ASP A 114 -12.20 -32.30 -31.87
N ASP A 115 -12.71 -32.48 -30.65
CA ASP A 115 -13.93 -31.83 -30.19
C ASP A 115 -13.68 -30.38 -29.81
N LEU A 116 -14.71 -29.52 -29.86
CA LEU A 116 -14.71 -28.19 -29.35
C LEU A 116 -15.39 -28.16 -27.97
N PRO A 117 -14.64 -28.35 -26.86
CA PRO A 117 -15.20 -28.30 -25.52
C PRO A 117 -15.52 -26.83 -25.17
N LEU A 118 -16.79 -26.51 -25.07
CA LEU A 118 -17.24 -25.20 -24.68
C LEU A 118 -17.27 -25.09 -23.15
N ALA A 119 -16.79 -23.96 -22.64
CA ALA A 119 -16.82 -23.69 -21.21
C ALA A 119 -18.26 -23.68 -20.68
N GLN A 120 -18.43 -24.08 -19.43
CA GLN A 120 -19.71 -24.02 -18.69
C GLN A 120 -20.87 -24.82 -19.31
N GLY A 121 -20.57 -25.84 -20.10
CA GLY A 121 -21.62 -26.70 -20.69
C GLY A 121 -22.51 -26.02 -21.72
N ILE A 122 -22.06 -24.92 -22.30
CA ILE A 122 -22.73 -24.25 -23.43
C ILE A 122 -22.81 -25.22 -24.58
N LYS A 123 -24.01 -25.38 -25.18
CA LYS A 123 -24.25 -26.15 -26.42
C LYS A 123 -24.83 -25.20 -27.46
N PHE A 124 -24.36 -25.31 -28.68
CA PHE A 124 -24.98 -24.69 -29.84
C PHE A 124 -25.70 -25.77 -30.62
N ASP A 125 -27.02 -25.63 -30.75
CA ASP A 125 -27.81 -26.44 -31.68
C ASP A 125 -27.75 -25.75 -33.05
N PHE A 126 -26.94 -26.30 -33.95
CA PHE A 126 -26.86 -25.88 -35.35
C PHE A 126 -27.81 -26.72 -36.18
#